data_e2749ed0e532e520f2e89bc97bf7a8bb
#
_entry.id   e2749ed0e532e520f2e89bc97bf7a8bb
#
_cell.length_a   1.000
_cell.length_b   1.000
_cell.length_c   1.000
_cell.angle_alpha   90.00
_cell.angle_beta   90.00
_cell.angle_gamma   90.00
#
_symmetry.space_group_name_H-M   'P 1'
#
loop_
_entity.id
_entity.type
_entity.pdbx_description
1 polymer ?
#
loop_
_entity_poly.entity_id
_entity_poly.type
_entity_poly.pdbx_seq_one_letter_code
_entity_poly.pdbx_strand_id
1 'polypeptide(L)'
;MKIIVFGASGDTGTYFIKYLFENGFTKENEVIAVGTRKTTKFELYKIEYLQLDITQKNEFEKLPQSVDAVVDLAGMMPARMKGYEPQRYIDVNITGTLNILDYCRSANADRILFTQSFGDIKEYSEKNPLLTVNLPRRFAFNTDHTIYVMSKKLCSRYDKKLP
;
A
#
# COMPACT_ATOMS: atom_id res chain seq x y z
N MET A 1 -19.63 -2.01 5.87
CA MET A 1 -18.52 -2.45 5.00
C MET A 1 -17.39 -3.01 5.85
N LYS A 2 -16.68 -4.02 5.34
CA LYS A 2 -15.45 -4.54 5.95
C LYS A 2 -14.26 -4.11 5.10
N ILE A 3 -13.31 -3.40 5.69
CA ILE A 3 -12.14 -2.84 4.98
C ILE A 3 -10.86 -3.31 5.63
N ILE A 4 -9.90 -3.73 4.83
CA ILE A 4 -8.53 -4.00 5.29
C ILE A 4 -7.59 -2.89 4.84
N VAL A 5 -6.74 -2.44 5.76
CA VAL A 5 -5.71 -1.43 5.51
C VAL A 5 -4.34 -2.05 5.72
N PHE A 6 -3.66 -2.41 4.63
CA PHE A 6 -2.26 -2.84 4.67
C PHE A 6 -1.33 -1.65 4.85
N GLY A 7 -0.22 -1.84 5.57
CA GLY A 7 0.71 -0.77 5.90
C GLY A 7 0.21 0.18 7.00
N ALA A 8 -0.81 -0.24 7.77
CA ALA A 8 -1.44 0.55 8.82
C ALA A 8 -0.45 1.04 9.89
N SER A 9 0.59 0.28 10.21
CA SER A 9 1.61 0.65 11.20
C SER A 9 2.67 1.64 10.70
N GLY A 10 2.62 2.01 9.41
CA GLY A 10 3.42 3.11 8.84
C GLY A 10 2.82 4.48 9.13
N ASP A 11 3.54 5.56 8.76
CA ASP A 11 3.08 6.92 9.03
C ASP A 11 1.74 7.22 8.34
N THR A 12 1.67 7.03 7.03
CA THR A 12 0.42 7.26 6.26
C THR A 12 -0.73 6.40 6.79
N GLY A 13 -0.47 5.10 7.06
CA GLY A 13 -1.49 4.18 7.56
C GLY A 13 -2.01 4.58 8.93
N THR A 14 -1.12 4.98 9.85
CA THR A 14 -1.52 5.43 11.19
C THR A 14 -2.43 6.67 11.12
N TYR A 15 -2.07 7.66 10.29
CA TYR A 15 -2.91 8.86 10.10
C TYR A 15 -4.22 8.54 9.38
N PHE A 16 -4.21 7.64 8.42
CA PHE A 16 -5.43 7.22 7.72
C PHE A 16 -6.42 6.52 8.66
N ILE A 17 -5.96 5.58 9.49
CA ILE A 17 -6.79 4.91 10.50
C ILE A 17 -7.37 5.92 11.49
N LYS A 18 -6.53 6.84 11.99
CA LYS A 18 -6.98 7.93 12.87
C LYS A 18 -8.08 8.76 12.21
N TYR A 19 -7.89 9.15 10.96
CA TYR A 19 -8.88 9.91 10.18
C TYR A 19 -10.21 9.17 10.06
N LEU A 20 -10.20 7.89 9.75
CA LEU A 20 -11.41 7.07 9.68
C LEU A 20 -12.17 7.04 11.01
N PHE A 21 -11.44 6.92 12.12
CA PHE A 21 -12.02 6.94 13.46
C PHE A 21 -12.63 8.30 13.80
N GLU A 22 -11.88 9.38 13.64
CA GLU A 22 -12.31 10.75 13.99
C GLU A 22 -13.52 11.23 13.17
N ASN A 23 -13.65 10.75 11.93
CA ASN A 23 -14.80 11.05 11.07
C ASN A 23 -15.98 10.06 11.23
N GLY A 24 -15.91 9.20 12.23
CA GLY A 24 -17.01 8.30 12.58
C GLY A 24 -17.20 7.11 11.63
N PHE A 25 -16.32 6.92 10.65
CA PHE A 25 -16.42 5.82 9.69
C PHE A 25 -16.43 4.44 10.38
N THR A 26 -15.63 4.29 11.44
CA THR A 26 -15.53 3.03 12.20
C THR A 26 -16.74 2.72 13.06
N LYS A 27 -17.72 3.62 13.17
CA LYS A 27 -18.98 3.36 13.89
C LYS A 27 -19.91 2.43 13.12
N GLU A 28 -19.85 2.49 11.80
CA GLU A 28 -20.76 1.78 10.90
C GLU A 28 -20.04 0.72 10.05
N ASN A 29 -18.71 0.74 10.07
CA ASN A 29 -17.88 -0.10 9.22
C ASN A 29 -16.81 -0.81 10.05
N GLU A 30 -16.52 -2.04 9.67
CA GLU A 30 -15.43 -2.82 10.24
C GLU A 30 -14.13 -2.47 9.52
N VAL A 31 -13.12 -2.08 10.29
CA VAL A 31 -11.79 -1.75 9.78
C VAL A 31 -10.77 -2.66 10.43
N ILE A 32 -9.99 -3.37 9.63
CA ILE A 32 -8.88 -4.22 10.09
C ILE A 32 -7.57 -3.57 9.64
N ALA A 33 -6.73 -3.26 10.62
CA ALA A 33 -5.42 -2.69 10.39
C ALA A 33 -4.37 -3.81 10.28
N VAL A 34 -3.54 -3.76 9.23
CA VAL A 34 -2.52 -4.78 8.98
C VAL A 34 -1.15 -4.14 8.81
N GLY A 35 -0.13 -4.70 9.44
CA GLY A 35 1.24 -4.22 9.27
C GLY A 35 2.28 -5.16 9.88
N THR A 36 3.55 -4.92 9.61
CA THR A 36 4.66 -5.79 10.05
C THR A 36 5.13 -5.51 11.48
N ARG A 37 4.90 -4.31 12.01
CA ARG A 37 5.40 -3.90 13.32
C ARG A 37 4.43 -4.33 14.42
N LYS A 38 4.94 -4.88 15.51
CA LYS A 38 4.13 -5.07 16.71
C LYS A 38 3.70 -3.71 17.27
N THR A 39 2.40 -3.51 17.49
CA THR A 39 1.86 -2.24 17.99
C THR A 39 0.51 -2.44 18.67
N THR A 40 0.22 -1.61 19.67
CA THR A 40 -1.07 -1.51 20.36
C THR A 40 -1.80 -0.20 20.05
N LYS A 41 -1.27 0.61 19.14
CA LYS A 41 -1.81 1.96 18.82
C LYS A 41 -3.28 1.94 18.40
N PHE A 42 -3.75 0.85 17.81
CA PHE A 42 -5.11 0.75 17.26
C PHE A 42 -6.15 0.32 18.32
N GLU A 43 -5.70 -0.16 19.48
CA GLU A 43 -6.58 -0.48 20.62
C GLU A 43 -7.38 0.76 21.09
N LEU A 44 -6.75 1.94 21.05
CA LEU A 44 -7.39 3.21 21.37
C LEU A 44 -8.63 3.48 20.49
N TYR A 45 -8.60 3.01 19.26
CA TYR A 45 -9.67 3.17 18.28
C TYR A 45 -10.62 1.97 18.23
N LYS A 46 -10.38 0.94 19.05
CA LYS A 46 -11.10 -0.35 19.04
C LYS A 46 -11.07 -1.00 17.65
N ILE A 47 -9.95 -0.86 16.94
CA ILE A 47 -9.72 -1.42 15.62
C ILE A 47 -8.84 -2.65 15.79
N GLU A 48 -9.24 -3.75 15.17
CA GLU A 48 -8.45 -4.98 15.12
C GLU A 48 -7.14 -4.72 14.38
N TYR A 49 -6.02 -5.18 14.95
CA TYR A 49 -4.71 -5.11 14.33
C TYR A 49 -4.14 -6.51 14.15
N LEU A 50 -3.78 -6.84 12.91
CA LEU A 50 -3.10 -8.08 12.57
C LEU A 50 -1.65 -7.79 12.19
N GLN A 51 -0.74 -8.42 12.89
CA GLN A 51 0.68 -8.39 12.50
C GLN A 51 0.88 -9.41 11.37
N LEU A 52 1.26 -8.90 10.18
CA LEU A 52 1.42 -9.69 8.98
C LEU A 52 2.50 -9.10 8.07
N ASP A 53 3.36 -9.97 7.53
CA ASP A 53 4.31 -9.61 6.47
C ASP A 53 3.73 -9.97 5.11
N ILE A 54 3.47 -8.96 4.28
CA ILE A 54 2.87 -9.13 2.95
C ILE A 54 3.74 -9.94 1.99
N THR A 55 5.03 -10.11 2.26
CA THR A 55 5.91 -10.97 1.46
C THR A 55 5.69 -12.46 1.72
N GLN A 56 5.03 -12.82 2.83
CA GLN A 56 4.77 -14.18 3.26
C GLN A 56 3.33 -14.59 2.92
N LYS A 57 3.17 -15.32 1.82
CA LYS A 57 1.83 -15.69 1.29
C LYS A 57 0.97 -16.46 2.31
N ASN A 58 1.58 -17.33 3.11
CA ASN A 58 0.88 -18.11 4.12
C ASN A 58 0.30 -17.27 5.26
N GLU A 59 0.83 -16.08 5.50
CA GLU A 59 0.28 -15.20 6.55
C GLU A 59 -1.10 -14.63 6.20
N PHE A 60 -1.47 -14.63 4.93
CA PHE A 60 -2.78 -14.16 4.46
C PHE A 60 -3.95 -15.07 4.91
N GLU A 61 -3.67 -16.30 5.35
CA GLU A 61 -4.66 -17.19 5.95
C GLU A 61 -5.26 -16.64 7.26
N LYS A 62 -4.57 -15.66 7.90
CA LYS A 62 -5.05 -14.96 9.09
C LYS A 62 -6.13 -13.92 8.76
N LEU A 63 -6.28 -13.56 7.51
CA LEU A 63 -7.21 -12.53 7.06
C LEU A 63 -8.63 -13.09 6.86
N PRO A 64 -9.67 -12.24 6.93
CA PRO A 64 -11.04 -12.63 6.62
C PRO A 64 -11.17 -13.21 5.21
N GLN A 65 -12.06 -14.19 5.06
CA GLN A 65 -12.36 -14.81 3.76
C GLN A 65 -13.18 -13.91 2.82
N SER A 66 -13.76 -12.82 3.33
CA SER A 66 -14.51 -11.87 2.54
C SER A 66 -14.30 -10.45 3.06
N VAL A 67 -14.07 -9.52 2.15
CA VAL A 67 -13.92 -8.07 2.43
C VAL A 67 -14.52 -7.25 1.31
N ASP A 68 -15.04 -6.07 1.64
CA ASP A 68 -15.64 -5.17 0.63
C ASP A 68 -14.57 -4.33 -0.07
N ALA A 69 -13.53 -3.91 0.67
CA ALA A 69 -12.47 -3.08 0.11
C ALA A 69 -11.12 -3.31 0.78
N VAL A 70 -10.07 -3.05 0.02
CA VAL A 70 -8.69 -3.10 0.47
C VAL A 70 -8.01 -1.76 0.22
N VAL A 71 -7.27 -1.26 1.21
CA VAL A 71 -6.41 -0.08 1.09
C VAL A 71 -4.96 -0.52 1.27
N ASP A 72 -4.18 -0.45 0.20
CA ASP A 72 -2.76 -0.80 0.21
C ASP A 72 -1.89 0.45 0.35
N LEU A 73 -1.45 0.71 1.57
CA LEU A 73 -0.47 1.72 1.94
C LEU A 73 0.90 1.08 2.26
N ALA A 74 1.00 -0.23 2.09
CA ALA A 74 2.25 -0.92 2.33
C ALA A 74 3.29 -0.58 1.25
N GLY A 75 4.53 -0.59 1.65
CA GLY A 75 5.63 -0.40 0.73
C GLY A 75 6.92 -0.03 1.42
N MET A 76 8.01 -0.43 0.82
CA MET A 76 9.33 -0.02 1.20
C MET A 76 9.67 1.30 0.52
N MET A 77 9.96 2.32 1.33
CA MET A 77 10.33 3.66 0.86
C MET A 77 11.85 3.77 0.68
N PRO A 78 12.35 4.65 -0.21
CA PRO A 78 13.78 4.92 -0.35
C PRO A 78 14.39 5.38 0.98
N ALA A 79 15.54 4.81 1.31
CA ALA A 79 16.27 5.09 2.56
C ALA A 79 17.47 6.03 2.37
N ARG A 80 17.52 6.80 1.29
CA ARG A 80 18.64 7.67 0.91
C ARG A 80 19.98 6.92 0.91
N MET A 81 20.00 5.75 0.27
CA MET A 81 21.13 4.81 0.19
C MET A 81 21.57 4.17 1.52
N LYS A 82 21.11 4.62 2.66
CA LYS A 82 21.42 3.98 3.93
C LYS A 82 20.69 2.64 4.06
N GLY A 83 21.44 1.54 4.06
CA GLY A 83 20.85 0.19 4.05
C GLY A 83 20.08 -0.12 2.75
N TYR A 84 20.57 0.39 1.61
CA TYR A 84 19.99 0.12 0.31
C TYR A 84 20.16 -1.34 -0.08
N GLU A 85 19.04 -2.05 -0.15
CA GLU A 85 18.94 -3.43 -0.57
C GLU A 85 17.89 -3.52 -1.68
N PRO A 86 18.28 -3.50 -2.97
CA PRO A 86 17.33 -3.44 -4.07
C PRO A 86 16.34 -4.60 -4.09
N GLN A 87 16.77 -5.79 -3.67
CA GLN A 87 15.90 -6.97 -3.61
C GLN A 87 14.69 -6.73 -2.69
N ARG A 88 14.86 -6.06 -1.57
CA ARG A 88 13.74 -5.76 -0.65
C ARG A 88 12.65 -4.90 -1.27
N TYR A 89 12.98 -4.02 -2.23
CA TYR A 89 11.95 -3.27 -2.96
C TYR A 89 11.13 -4.18 -3.87
N ILE A 90 11.77 -5.18 -4.48
CA ILE A 90 11.08 -6.20 -5.28
C ILE A 90 10.17 -7.03 -4.37
N ASP A 91 10.72 -7.56 -3.27
CA ASP A 91 9.99 -8.44 -2.37
C ASP A 91 8.78 -7.73 -1.74
N VAL A 92 8.96 -6.53 -1.21
CA VAL A 92 7.87 -5.80 -0.55
C VAL A 92 6.92 -5.16 -1.56
N ASN A 93 7.44 -4.36 -2.51
CA ASN A 93 6.58 -3.54 -3.37
C ASN A 93 5.98 -4.32 -4.54
N ILE A 94 6.61 -5.41 -5.00
CA ILE A 94 6.10 -6.23 -6.11
C ILE A 94 5.47 -7.50 -5.56
N THR A 95 6.25 -8.38 -4.95
CA THR A 95 5.72 -9.67 -4.45
C THR A 95 4.65 -9.46 -3.38
N GLY A 96 4.87 -8.54 -2.44
CA GLY A 96 3.87 -8.19 -1.42
C GLY A 96 2.58 -7.66 -2.04
N THR A 97 2.67 -6.75 -3.02
CA THR A 97 1.46 -6.26 -3.72
C THR A 97 0.76 -7.37 -4.50
N LEU A 98 1.49 -8.29 -5.15
CA LEU A 98 0.88 -9.43 -5.82
C LEU A 98 0.13 -10.34 -4.84
N ASN A 99 0.67 -10.59 -3.65
CA ASN A 99 -0.01 -11.35 -2.62
C ASN A 99 -1.30 -10.64 -2.15
N ILE A 100 -1.27 -9.30 -1.99
CA ILE A 100 -2.47 -8.51 -1.67
C ILE A 100 -3.51 -8.62 -2.79
N LEU A 101 -3.12 -8.53 -4.06
CA LEU A 101 -4.04 -8.66 -5.20
C LEU A 101 -4.66 -10.07 -5.28
N ASP A 102 -3.86 -11.11 -5.04
CA ASP A 102 -4.36 -12.50 -4.99
C ASP A 102 -5.36 -12.68 -3.85
N TYR A 103 -5.08 -12.08 -2.68
CA TYR A 103 -6.02 -12.03 -1.57
C TYR A 103 -7.31 -11.26 -1.95
N CYS A 104 -7.22 -10.09 -2.57
CA CYS A 104 -8.41 -9.33 -3.02
C CYS A 104 -9.32 -10.20 -3.90
N ARG A 105 -8.73 -10.95 -4.83
CA ARG A 105 -9.46 -11.87 -5.70
C ARG A 105 -10.12 -13.00 -4.91
N SER A 106 -9.40 -13.65 -4.00
CA SER A 106 -9.93 -14.78 -3.21
C SER A 106 -10.97 -14.37 -2.18
N ALA A 107 -10.87 -13.14 -1.65
CA ALA A 107 -11.80 -12.56 -0.68
C ALA A 107 -12.96 -11.79 -1.33
N ASN A 108 -13.06 -11.81 -2.66
CA ASN A 108 -14.08 -11.12 -3.44
C ASN A 108 -14.18 -9.61 -3.10
N ALA A 109 -13.02 -8.94 -2.95
CA ALA A 109 -12.98 -7.50 -2.70
C ALA A 109 -13.49 -6.72 -3.92
N ASP A 110 -14.49 -5.86 -3.73
CA ASP A 110 -15.05 -5.04 -4.82
C ASP A 110 -14.09 -3.92 -5.25
N ARG A 111 -13.24 -3.45 -4.33
CA ARG A 111 -12.38 -2.28 -4.54
C ARG A 111 -11.02 -2.45 -3.89
N ILE A 112 -10.01 -1.96 -4.60
CA ILE A 112 -8.67 -1.74 -4.04
C ILE A 112 -8.24 -0.30 -4.28
N LEU A 113 -7.72 0.35 -3.22
CA LEU A 113 -6.98 1.60 -3.31
C LEU A 113 -5.50 1.28 -3.15
N PHE A 114 -4.70 1.66 -4.13
CA PHE A 114 -3.27 1.43 -4.16
C PHE A 114 -2.49 2.74 -4.24
N THR A 115 -1.49 2.91 -3.38
CA THR A 115 -0.64 4.10 -3.39
C THR A 115 0.49 3.99 -4.40
N GLN A 116 0.62 4.99 -5.27
CA GLN A 116 1.70 5.10 -6.25
C GLN A 116 2.72 6.17 -5.85
N SER A 117 3.83 6.21 -6.59
CA SER A 117 4.82 7.27 -6.51
C SER A 117 4.65 8.24 -7.69
N PHE A 118 4.85 9.54 -7.43
CA PHE A 118 4.97 10.54 -8.50
C PHE A 118 6.41 10.65 -9.05
N GLY A 119 7.34 9.87 -8.55
CA GLY A 119 8.76 9.94 -8.92
C GLY A 119 9.03 9.73 -10.41
N ASP A 120 8.15 9.00 -11.11
CA ASP A 120 8.21 8.76 -12.55
C ASP A 120 7.70 9.94 -13.44
N ILE A 121 7.16 10.97 -12.81
CA ILE A 121 6.74 12.21 -13.47
C ILE A 121 7.37 13.45 -12.84
N LYS A 122 8.25 13.29 -11.86
CA LYS A 122 8.86 14.40 -11.10
C LYS A 122 9.61 15.39 -11.99
N GLU A 123 10.28 14.93 -13.04
CA GLU A 123 11.03 15.81 -13.95
C GLU A 123 10.16 16.86 -14.66
N TYR A 124 8.86 16.60 -14.78
CA TYR A 124 7.94 17.56 -15.38
C TYR A 124 7.58 18.71 -14.44
N SER A 125 7.77 18.55 -13.12
CA SER A 125 7.44 19.59 -12.14
C SER A 125 8.27 20.88 -12.31
N GLU A 126 9.47 20.77 -12.88
CA GLU A 126 10.34 21.92 -13.17
C GLU A 126 9.87 22.73 -14.39
N LYS A 127 9.21 22.07 -15.33
CA LYS A 127 8.78 22.66 -16.62
C LYS A 127 7.29 22.98 -16.68
N ASN A 128 6.50 22.29 -15.88
CA ASN A 128 5.05 22.43 -15.86
C ASN A 128 4.54 22.22 -14.43
N PRO A 129 3.97 23.27 -13.79
CA PRO A 129 3.47 23.17 -12.42
C PRO A 129 2.28 22.23 -12.25
N LEU A 130 1.59 21.87 -13.34
CA LEU A 130 0.46 20.94 -13.31
C LEU A 130 0.89 19.54 -13.75
N LEU A 131 1.11 18.67 -12.77
CA LEU A 131 1.37 17.25 -13.02
C LEU A 131 0.02 16.53 -13.23
N THR A 132 -0.13 15.91 -14.39
CA THR A 132 -1.34 15.16 -14.73
C THR A 132 -1.05 13.66 -14.85
N VAL A 133 -2.08 12.84 -14.72
CA VAL A 133 -1.98 11.38 -14.85
C VAL A 133 -1.58 10.91 -16.26
N ASN A 134 -1.74 11.77 -17.27
CA ASN A 134 -1.45 11.47 -18.67
C ASN A 134 -0.01 11.75 -19.09
N LEU A 135 0.81 12.32 -18.21
CA LEU A 135 2.21 12.61 -18.53
C LEU A 135 2.98 11.30 -18.82
N PRO A 136 3.85 11.30 -19.83
CA PRO A 136 4.74 10.18 -20.10
C PRO A 136 5.60 9.87 -18.88
N ARG A 137 5.76 8.58 -18.56
CA ARG A 137 6.53 8.14 -17.41
C ARG A 137 8.01 8.05 -17.76
N ARG A 138 8.86 8.61 -16.92
CA ARG A 138 10.31 8.60 -17.07
C ARG A 138 10.98 8.13 -15.80
N PHE A 139 12.12 7.48 -15.93
CA PHE A 139 12.92 6.97 -14.82
C PHE A 139 14.34 7.50 -14.93
N ALA A 140 14.82 8.15 -13.87
CA ALA A 140 16.24 8.46 -13.72
C ALA A 140 16.96 7.23 -13.16
N PHE A 141 17.93 6.67 -13.87
CA PHE A 141 18.57 5.40 -13.51
C PHE A 141 19.77 5.53 -12.57
N ASN A 142 20.04 6.69 -12.05
CA ASN A 142 21.24 7.02 -11.25
C ASN A 142 20.97 7.24 -9.76
N THR A 143 19.80 6.89 -9.25
CA THR A 143 19.43 7.11 -7.85
C THR A 143 18.82 5.86 -7.21
N ASP A 144 18.88 5.78 -5.87
CA ASP A 144 18.19 4.76 -5.06
C ASP A 144 16.66 4.81 -5.20
N HIS A 145 16.14 5.93 -5.70
CA HIS A 145 14.72 6.07 -6.00
C HIS A 145 14.26 5.27 -7.22
N THR A 146 15.17 4.89 -8.12
CA THR A 146 14.82 4.22 -9.37
C THR A 146 14.09 2.91 -9.14
N ILE A 147 14.68 2.00 -8.36
CA ILE A 147 14.05 0.70 -8.10
C ILE A 147 12.71 0.85 -7.35
N TYR A 148 12.61 1.83 -6.44
CA TYR A 148 11.36 2.14 -5.76
C TYR A 148 10.29 2.59 -6.75
N VAL A 149 10.58 3.58 -7.59
CA VAL A 149 9.63 4.13 -8.57
C VAL A 149 9.21 3.06 -9.57
N MET A 150 10.16 2.24 -10.06
CA MET A 150 9.89 1.12 -10.96
C MET A 150 8.99 0.08 -10.31
N SER A 151 9.26 -0.31 -9.06
CA SER A 151 8.46 -1.30 -8.34
C SER A 151 7.02 -0.82 -8.14
N LYS A 152 6.82 0.44 -7.76
CA LYS A 152 5.47 1.04 -7.64
C LYS A 152 4.76 1.16 -8.99
N LYS A 153 5.50 1.41 -10.08
CA LYS A 153 4.95 1.52 -11.42
C LYS A 153 4.47 0.17 -11.97
N LEU A 154 5.22 -0.90 -11.74
CA LEU A 154 4.80 -2.23 -12.19
C LEU A 154 3.44 -2.62 -11.60
N CYS A 155 3.22 -2.34 -10.33
CA CYS A 155 1.95 -2.62 -9.66
C CYS A 155 0.77 -1.77 -10.19
N SER A 156 1.02 -0.57 -10.71
CA SER A 156 -0.03 0.35 -11.17
C SER A 156 -0.74 -0.07 -12.46
N ARG A 157 -0.21 -1.02 -13.20
CA ARG A 157 -0.81 -1.52 -14.44
C ARG A 157 -1.89 -2.58 -14.23
N TYR A 158 -1.97 -3.16 -13.04
CA TYR A 158 -3.00 -4.14 -12.68
C TYR A 158 -4.34 -3.50 -12.29
N ASP A 159 -4.39 -2.16 -12.22
CA ASP A 159 -5.55 -1.37 -11.80
C ASP A 159 -6.69 -1.30 -12.83
N LYS A 160 -6.53 -1.92 -14.00
CA LYS A 160 -7.54 -1.90 -15.05
C LYS A 160 -8.35 -3.19 -15.03
N LYS A 161 -9.42 -3.19 -14.21
CA LYS A 161 -10.47 -4.22 -14.14
C LYS A 161 -9.91 -5.64 -13.92
N LEU A 162 -9.94 -6.09 -12.69
CA LEU A 162 -10.04 -7.52 -12.41
C LEU A 162 -11.28 -8.02 -13.15
N PRO A 163 -11.15 -9.05 -13.99
CA PRO A 163 -12.28 -9.63 -14.71
C PRO A 163 -13.28 -10.23 -13.73
#